data_3a83199336c204e96cb7691fdf0a380b
#
_entry.id   3a83199336c204e96cb7691fdf0a380b
#
_cell.length_a   1.000
_cell.length_b   1.000
_cell.length_c   1.000
_cell.angle_alpha   90.00
_cell.angle_beta   90.00
_cell.angle_gamma   90.00
#
_symmetry.space_group_name_H-M   'P 1'
#
loop_
_entity.id
_entity.type
_entity.pdbx_description
1 polymer ?
#
loop_
_entity_poly.entity_id
_entity_poly.type
_entity_poly.pdbx_seq_one_letter_code
_entity_poly.pdbx_strand_id
1 'polypeptide(L)'
;MTHIGYFDPDACDIAEFDALIDRKTDPTSAPHASDIQSEVPIYDVATLDINRAVMAEWAAVLMHGAGIVVLKNAYPDTGVLDEATAVYQDIIAAEKGSSGADHFAASGANDRVWNSLEKLCLAAPDVFLRYFANPAIAAVSEAWLGPNYQMTAQVNLVYPGGAAQLAHRDYHLGFQLAEVSCAYPAHVHDLSPALTLQGAVAHCDMPVESGPTKLLPFSQTYRAGYAAWRRDDFRSLFERRYIQLPLAKGDAVFFNPALFHGAGANSSTDIHRMVNLLQVSSAFGRAMETVDRRGMSKALYPHAVASKNRLSTTEMAATIGACAEGYSFPTNLDRDPPLGGLAPETQAALFARALNEDMDQAAFEAALDAMAGRQIS
;
A
#
# COMPACT_ATOMS: atom_id res chain seq x y z
N MET A 1 13.62 6.00 -33.08
CA MET A 1 12.61 6.05 -32.00
C MET A 1 12.05 7.45 -31.99
N THR A 2 10.79 7.61 -32.37
CA THR A 2 10.08 8.87 -32.21
C THR A 2 9.95 9.15 -30.73
N HIS A 3 10.51 10.23 -30.24
CA HIS A 3 10.27 10.71 -28.87
C HIS A 3 8.80 11.05 -28.73
N ILE A 4 8.03 10.17 -28.09
CA ILE A 4 6.65 10.46 -27.73
C ILE A 4 6.73 11.40 -26.52
N GLY A 5 6.44 12.68 -26.75
CA GLY A 5 6.45 13.69 -25.68
C GLY A 5 5.23 13.58 -24.75
N TYR A 6 4.08 13.18 -25.29
CA TYR A 6 2.80 13.02 -24.59
C TYR A 6 2.06 11.80 -25.14
N PHE A 7 1.21 11.19 -24.31
CA PHE A 7 0.35 10.10 -24.74
C PHE A 7 -1.02 10.62 -25.19
N ASP A 8 -1.51 10.04 -26.29
CA ASP A 8 -2.83 10.30 -26.85
C ASP A 8 -3.67 9.02 -26.70
N PRO A 9 -4.87 9.07 -26.08
CA PRO A 9 -5.74 7.90 -25.95
C PRO A 9 -6.06 7.25 -27.29
N ASP A 10 -6.28 8.02 -28.36
CA ASP A 10 -6.63 7.51 -29.69
C ASP A 10 -5.46 6.84 -30.38
N ALA A 11 -4.23 7.18 -30.00
CA ALA A 11 -3.01 6.56 -30.53
C ALA A 11 -2.54 5.34 -29.73
N CYS A 12 -3.25 4.95 -28.66
CA CYS A 12 -2.91 3.75 -27.89
C CYS A 12 -3.16 2.49 -28.70
N ASP A 13 -2.15 1.61 -28.80
CA ASP A 13 -2.20 0.39 -29.59
C ASP A 13 -2.61 -0.81 -28.73
N ILE A 14 -3.81 -1.35 -29.00
CA ILE A 14 -4.34 -2.53 -28.30
C ILE A 14 -3.56 -3.81 -28.65
N ALA A 15 -2.98 -3.91 -29.84
CA ALA A 15 -2.21 -5.09 -30.22
C ALA A 15 -0.85 -5.14 -29.50
N GLU A 16 -0.19 -3.97 -29.33
CA GLU A 16 1.00 -3.86 -28.48
C GLU A 16 0.68 -4.24 -27.03
N PHE A 17 -0.44 -3.76 -26.52
CA PHE A 17 -0.87 -4.08 -25.14
C PHE A 17 -1.16 -5.58 -24.98
N ASP A 18 -1.90 -6.21 -25.93
CA ASP A 18 -2.19 -7.66 -25.88
C ASP A 18 -0.89 -8.50 -25.92
N ALA A 19 0.06 -8.13 -26.77
CA ALA A 19 1.36 -8.79 -26.83
C ALA A 19 2.16 -8.66 -25.51
N LEU A 20 2.08 -7.52 -24.82
CA LEU A 20 2.73 -7.30 -23.54
C LEU A 20 2.15 -8.19 -22.43
N ILE A 21 0.83 -8.34 -22.37
CA ILE A 21 0.15 -9.13 -21.35
C ILE A 21 0.16 -10.65 -21.63
N ASP A 22 0.56 -11.07 -22.86
CA ASP A 22 0.72 -12.48 -23.22
C ASP A 22 2.06 -13.08 -22.76
N ARG A 23 2.93 -12.27 -22.16
CA ARG A 23 4.24 -12.67 -21.62
C ARG A 23 4.07 -13.74 -20.52
N LYS A 24 5.17 -14.49 -20.32
CA LYS A 24 5.27 -15.51 -19.28
C LYS A 24 6.36 -15.14 -18.29
N THR A 25 6.12 -15.47 -17.05
CA THR A 25 7.13 -15.31 -15.99
C THR A 25 8.19 -16.40 -16.13
N ASP A 26 9.44 -15.98 -16.34
CA ASP A 26 10.58 -16.89 -16.28
C ASP A 26 10.89 -17.19 -14.81
N PRO A 27 10.84 -18.45 -14.35
CA PRO A 27 11.17 -18.80 -12.97
C PRO A 27 12.57 -18.34 -12.53
N THR A 28 13.52 -18.21 -13.48
CA THR A 28 14.86 -17.73 -13.16
C THR A 28 14.91 -16.25 -12.81
N SER A 29 13.86 -15.49 -13.13
CA SER A 29 13.73 -14.08 -12.75
C SER A 29 13.18 -13.88 -11.33
N ALA A 30 12.68 -14.94 -10.69
CA ALA A 30 12.15 -14.94 -9.33
C ALA A 30 12.67 -16.17 -8.54
N PRO A 31 13.99 -16.31 -8.36
CA PRO A 31 14.59 -17.50 -7.75
C PRO A 31 14.26 -17.71 -6.28
N HIS A 32 13.78 -16.67 -5.57
CA HIS A 32 13.36 -16.78 -4.18
C HIS A 32 11.85 -17.06 -4.03
N ALA A 33 11.09 -17.06 -5.13
CA ALA A 33 9.66 -17.42 -5.07
C ALA A 33 9.52 -18.92 -4.74
N SER A 34 8.59 -19.25 -3.86
CA SER A 34 8.24 -20.63 -3.51
C SER A 34 7.37 -21.27 -4.58
N ASP A 35 6.63 -20.46 -5.36
CA ASP A 35 5.73 -20.92 -6.42
C ASP A 35 5.48 -19.77 -7.43
N ILE A 36 4.95 -20.10 -8.61
CA ILE A 36 4.44 -19.15 -9.59
C ILE A 36 3.02 -19.56 -9.96
N GLN A 37 2.03 -18.72 -9.63
CA GLN A 37 0.63 -18.98 -9.93
C GLN A 37 0.08 -17.93 -10.89
N SER A 38 -0.46 -18.35 -12.03
CA SER A 38 -1.02 -17.42 -13.04
C SER A 38 -0.04 -16.25 -13.37
N GLU A 39 1.21 -16.60 -13.60
CA GLU A 39 2.34 -15.67 -13.87
C GLU A 39 2.84 -14.87 -12.67
N VAL A 40 2.23 -14.99 -11.50
CA VAL A 40 2.57 -14.21 -10.30
C VAL A 40 3.50 -15.01 -9.39
N PRO A 41 4.69 -14.49 -9.05
CA PRO A 41 5.56 -15.10 -8.05
C PRO A 41 4.94 -15.01 -6.64
N ILE A 42 4.96 -16.15 -5.95
CA ILE A 42 4.44 -16.35 -4.59
C ILE A 42 5.61 -16.60 -3.65
N TYR A 43 5.67 -15.87 -2.54
CA TYR A 43 6.74 -15.98 -1.56
C TYR A 43 6.18 -16.40 -0.20
N ASP A 44 6.67 -17.50 0.36
CA ASP A 44 6.32 -17.91 1.72
C ASP A 44 7.27 -17.23 2.72
N VAL A 45 6.83 -16.13 3.30
CA VAL A 45 7.68 -15.32 4.19
C VAL A 45 7.90 -15.95 5.55
N ALA A 46 7.19 -17.01 5.90
CA ALA A 46 7.48 -17.78 7.12
C ALA A 46 8.81 -18.55 7.01
N THR A 47 9.26 -18.84 5.79
CA THR A 47 10.50 -19.60 5.52
C THR A 47 11.55 -18.79 4.77
N LEU A 48 11.19 -17.62 4.26
CA LEU A 48 12.05 -16.76 3.44
C LEU A 48 12.94 -15.88 4.31
N ASP A 49 14.26 -15.94 4.08
CA ASP A 49 15.21 -14.97 4.62
C ASP A 49 15.12 -13.66 3.83
N ILE A 50 14.39 -12.69 4.36
CA ILE A 50 14.17 -11.39 3.71
C ILE A 50 15.46 -10.56 3.82
N ASN A 51 16.16 -10.44 2.71
CA ASN A 51 17.40 -9.69 2.60
C ASN A 51 17.39 -8.80 1.33
N ARG A 52 18.47 -8.07 1.08
CA ARG A 52 18.55 -7.15 -0.08
C ARG A 52 18.39 -7.84 -1.43
N ALA A 53 18.77 -9.11 -1.58
CA ALA A 53 18.58 -9.84 -2.83
C ALA A 53 17.09 -10.11 -3.09
N VAL A 54 16.36 -10.55 -2.07
CA VAL A 54 14.91 -10.72 -2.12
C VAL A 54 14.18 -9.39 -2.40
N MET A 55 14.58 -8.32 -1.73
CA MET A 55 14.01 -6.99 -1.96
C MET A 55 14.26 -6.50 -3.40
N ALA A 56 15.45 -6.72 -3.93
CA ALA A 56 15.78 -6.38 -5.33
C ALA A 56 14.96 -7.20 -6.32
N GLU A 57 14.71 -8.48 -6.03
CA GLU A 57 13.84 -9.33 -6.84
C GLU A 57 12.39 -8.83 -6.82
N TRP A 58 11.83 -8.50 -5.63
CA TRP A 58 10.50 -7.91 -5.54
C TRP A 58 10.36 -6.62 -6.35
N ALA A 59 11.34 -5.73 -6.26
CA ALA A 59 11.36 -4.51 -7.06
C ALA A 59 11.39 -4.81 -8.58
N ALA A 60 12.19 -5.79 -9.02
CA ALA A 60 12.26 -6.21 -10.42
C ALA A 60 10.94 -6.83 -10.90
N VAL A 61 10.30 -7.69 -10.08
CA VAL A 61 8.98 -8.28 -10.37
C VAL A 61 7.92 -7.19 -10.51
N LEU A 62 7.89 -6.23 -9.58
CA LEU A 62 6.94 -5.10 -9.61
C LEU A 62 7.15 -4.19 -10.82
N MET A 63 8.40 -3.94 -11.22
CA MET A 63 8.72 -3.02 -12.32
C MET A 63 8.59 -3.69 -13.69
N HIS A 64 9.19 -4.85 -13.88
CA HIS A 64 9.44 -5.46 -15.19
C HIS A 64 8.79 -6.84 -15.37
N GLY A 65 8.46 -7.51 -14.25
CA GLY A 65 7.82 -8.82 -14.21
C GLY A 65 6.30 -8.74 -14.27
N ALA A 66 5.64 -9.66 -13.58
CA ALA A 66 4.18 -9.71 -13.50
C ALA A 66 3.53 -8.43 -12.91
N GLY A 67 4.32 -7.60 -12.21
CA GLY A 67 3.84 -6.40 -11.53
C GLY A 67 3.14 -6.67 -10.21
N ILE A 68 3.19 -7.91 -9.72
CA ILE A 68 2.47 -8.43 -8.56
C ILE A 68 3.40 -9.32 -7.74
N VAL A 69 3.36 -9.17 -6.42
CA VAL A 69 4.06 -10.00 -5.43
C VAL A 69 3.04 -10.48 -4.41
N VAL A 70 2.96 -11.78 -4.16
CA VAL A 70 2.13 -12.36 -3.09
C VAL A 70 3.04 -12.86 -1.98
N LEU A 71 2.75 -12.42 -0.76
CA LEU A 71 3.43 -12.83 0.46
C LEU A 71 2.49 -13.77 1.24
N LYS A 72 2.74 -15.06 1.14
CA LYS A 72 2.07 -16.07 1.96
C LYS A 72 2.58 -15.99 3.38
N ASN A 73 1.69 -16.23 4.34
CA ASN A 73 2.02 -16.21 5.77
C ASN A 73 2.64 -14.87 6.21
N ALA A 74 2.24 -13.75 5.60
CA ALA A 74 2.71 -12.43 6.02
C ALA A 74 2.38 -12.16 7.50
N TYR A 75 1.31 -12.76 8.00
CA TYR A 75 0.94 -12.81 9.42
C TYR A 75 0.80 -14.28 9.83
N PRO A 76 1.87 -14.93 10.30
CA PRO A 76 1.82 -16.35 10.72
C PRO A 76 0.96 -16.55 11.97
N ASP A 77 0.91 -15.56 12.86
CA ASP A 77 -0.10 -15.48 13.93
C ASP A 77 -1.21 -14.53 13.50
N THR A 78 -2.36 -15.08 13.16
CA THR A 78 -3.53 -14.33 12.72
C THR A 78 -4.34 -13.72 13.87
N GLY A 79 -3.98 -13.93 15.12
CA GLY A 79 -4.68 -13.36 16.28
C GLY A 79 -4.68 -11.84 16.27
N VAL A 80 -3.57 -11.21 15.87
CA VAL A 80 -3.51 -9.75 15.73
C VAL A 80 -4.46 -9.21 14.65
N LEU A 81 -4.71 -9.99 13.59
CA LEU A 81 -5.70 -9.62 12.56
C LEU A 81 -7.12 -9.68 13.12
N ASP A 82 -7.43 -10.66 13.98
CA ASP A 82 -8.73 -10.75 14.65
C ASP A 82 -8.99 -9.54 15.54
N GLU A 83 -7.99 -9.16 16.32
CA GLU A 83 -8.06 -7.98 17.18
C GLU A 83 -8.25 -6.69 16.33
N ALA A 84 -7.45 -6.51 15.28
CA ALA A 84 -7.60 -5.36 14.38
C ALA A 84 -8.96 -5.38 13.67
N THR A 85 -9.44 -6.56 13.25
CA THR A 85 -10.78 -6.73 12.65
C THR A 85 -11.87 -6.27 13.59
N ALA A 86 -11.81 -6.64 14.87
CA ALA A 86 -12.78 -6.21 15.87
C ALA A 86 -12.79 -4.68 16.02
N VAL A 87 -11.62 -4.05 16.11
CA VAL A 87 -11.52 -2.57 16.16
C VAL A 87 -12.12 -1.93 14.91
N TYR A 88 -11.83 -2.45 13.72
CA TYR A 88 -12.40 -1.90 12.48
C TYR A 88 -13.91 -2.08 12.41
N GLN A 89 -14.45 -3.20 12.91
CA GLN A 89 -15.90 -3.42 12.99
C GLN A 89 -16.58 -2.43 13.94
N ASP A 90 -15.96 -2.11 15.06
CA ASP A 90 -16.44 -1.09 15.99
C ASP A 90 -16.42 0.31 15.34
N ILE A 91 -15.36 0.64 14.59
CA ILE A 91 -15.27 1.90 13.82
C ILE A 91 -16.39 1.96 12.77
N ILE A 92 -16.59 0.89 11.99
CA ILE A 92 -17.67 0.80 10.99
C ILE A 92 -19.04 1.02 11.67
N ALA A 93 -19.28 0.38 12.81
CA ALA A 93 -20.54 0.52 13.55
C ALA A 93 -20.76 1.96 14.04
N ALA A 94 -19.71 2.62 14.52
CA ALA A 94 -19.76 4.01 15.00
C ALA A 94 -19.96 5.02 13.86
N GLU A 95 -19.40 4.74 12.67
CA GLU A 95 -19.49 5.61 11.49
C GLU A 95 -20.79 5.39 10.68
N LYS A 96 -21.53 4.30 10.91
CA LYS A 96 -22.82 4.05 10.26
C LYS A 96 -23.80 5.17 10.60
N GLY A 97 -24.14 5.96 9.59
CA GLY A 97 -25.05 7.10 9.70
C GLY A 97 -24.39 8.48 9.75
N SER A 98 -23.07 8.58 9.86
CA SER A 98 -22.32 9.84 9.87
C SER A 98 -21.44 10.06 8.63
N SER A 99 -21.01 9.01 7.96
CA SER A 99 -20.16 9.07 6.76
C SER A 99 -20.98 8.96 5.48
N GLY A 100 -20.60 9.73 4.47
CA GLY A 100 -21.16 9.61 3.12
C GLY A 100 -20.99 8.18 2.58
N ALA A 101 -21.94 7.76 1.74
CA ALA A 101 -21.89 6.48 1.05
C ALA A 101 -20.53 6.25 0.36
N ASP A 102 -20.06 5.01 0.32
CA ASP A 102 -18.90 4.66 -0.49
C ASP A 102 -19.18 5.03 -1.95
N HIS A 103 -18.40 5.96 -2.48
CA HIS A 103 -18.54 6.44 -3.86
C HIS A 103 -18.23 5.37 -4.92
N PHE A 104 -17.70 4.21 -4.50
CA PHE A 104 -17.27 3.14 -5.39
C PHE A 104 -18.21 1.93 -5.42
N ALA A 105 -19.27 1.90 -4.59
CA ALA A 105 -20.20 0.79 -4.54
C ALA A 105 -21.65 1.24 -4.34
N ALA A 106 -22.60 0.36 -4.72
CA ALA A 106 -24.00 0.55 -4.40
C ALA A 106 -24.21 0.57 -2.88
N SER A 107 -25.13 1.40 -2.40
CA SER A 107 -25.45 1.51 -0.97
C SER A 107 -25.75 0.15 -0.36
N GLY A 108 -25.02 -0.23 0.69
CA GLY A 108 -25.19 -1.50 1.41
C GLY A 108 -24.45 -2.70 0.84
N ALA A 109 -23.68 -2.55 -0.27
CA ALA A 109 -22.89 -3.64 -0.85
C ALA A 109 -21.52 -3.79 -0.18
N ASN A 110 -21.01 -2.73 0.43
CA ASN A 110 -19.75 -2.72 1.18
C ASN A 110 -19.75 -1.64 2.26
N ASP A 111 -18.88 -1.83 3.24
CA ASP A 111 -18.47 -0.80 4.20
C ASP A 111 -16.99 -0.49 4.01
N ARG A 112 -16.61 0.78 4.19
CA ARG A 112 -15.23 1.23 4.06
C ARG A 112 -14.82 2.10 5.23
N VAL A 113 -13.63 1.84 5.79
CA VAL A 113 -12.98 2.71 6.76
C VAL A 113 -11.86 3.46 6.04
N TRP A 114 -12.09 4.74 5.75
CA TRP A 114 -11.07 5.65 5.26
C TRP A 114 -10.10 6.01 6.38
N ASN A 115 -8.84 6.28 6.05
CA ASN A 115 -7.79 6.61 7.02
C ASN A 115 -7.71 5.57 8.15
N SER A 116 -7.84 4.29 7.79
CA SER A 116 -7.88 3.18 8.77
C SER A 116 -6.58 3.04 9.56
N LEU A 117 -5.46 3.48 8.99
CA LEU A 117 -4.15 3.51 9.66
C LEU A 117 -4.20 4.36 10.93
N GLU A 118 -4.60 5.64 10.80
CA GLU A 118 -4.69 6.57 11.92
C GLU A 118 -5.76 6.15 12.91
N LYS A 119 -6.93 5.76 12.41
CA LYS A 119 -8.04 5.33 13.26
C LYS A 119 -7.69 4.12 14.11
N LEU A 120 -7.00 3.12 13.57
CA LEU A 120 -6.53 1.98 14.36
C LEU A 120 -5.52 2.42 15.41
N CYS A 121 -4.56 3.27 15.03
CA CYS A 121 -3.53 3.74 15.95
C CYS A 121 -4.10 4.51 17.13
N LEU A 122 -5.09 5.36 16.88
CA LEU A 122 -5.71 6.19 17.93
C LEU A 122 -6.72 5.41 18.78
N ALA A 123 -7.45 4.46 18.19
CA ALA A 123 -8.44 3.65 18.89
C ALA A 123 -7.81 2.53 19.72
N ALA A 124 -6.76 1.88 19.21
CA ALA A 124 -6.12 0.72 19.83
C ALA A 124 -4.61 0.69 19.50
N PRO A 125 -3.80 1.59 20.11
CA PRO A 125 -2.39 1.72 19.76
C PRO A 125 -1.55 0.46 20.05
N ASP A 126 -1.93 -0.37 20.99
CA ASP A 126 -1.30 -1.67 21.27
C ASP A 126 -1.59 -2.70 20.15
N VAL A 127 -2.80 -2.71 19.59
CA VAL A 127 -3.14 -3.53 18.42
C VAL A 127 -2.39 -3.01 17.19
N PHE A 128 -2.38 -1.68 16.98
CA PHE A 128 -1.61 -1.05 15.90
C PHE A 128 -0.14 -1.45 15.95
N LEU A 129 0.49 -1.38 17.14
CA LEU A 129 1.89 -1.74 17.34
C LEU A 129 2.16 -3.17 16.86
N ARG A 130 1.36 -4.14 17.32
CA ARG A 130 1.53 -5.55 16.94
C ARG A 130 1.20 -5.82 15.47
N TYR A 131 0.21 -5.13 14.94
CA TYR A 131 -0.19 -5.26 13.53
C TYR A 131 0.89 -4.75 12.56
N PHE A 132 1.47 -3.59 12.84
CA PHE A 132 2.50 -3.00 12.00
C PHE A 132 3.94 -3.37 12.40
N ALA A 133 4.13 -4.13 13.46
CA ALA A 133 5.40 -4.80 13.76
C ALA A 133 5.65 -5.97 12.78
N ASN A 134 5.57 -5.70 11.49
CA ASN A 134 5.66 -6.70 10.42
C ASN A 134 6.82 -6.37 9.47
N PRO A 135 7.97 -7.05 9.62
CA PRO A 135 9.14 -6.81 8.77
C PRO A 135 8.91 -7.13 7.29
N ALA A 136 8.01 -8.07 6.94
CA ALA A 136 7.75 -8.41 5.54
C ALA A 136 7.01 -7.28 4.81
N ILE A 137 5.99 -6.69 5.47
CA ILE A 137 5.26 -5.53 4.95
C ILE A 137 6.19 -4.31 4.83
N ALA A 138 7.05 -4.08 5.82
CA ALA A 138 8.04 -3.01 5.77
C ALA A 138 9.04 -3.23 4.64
N ALA A 139 9.58 -4.45 4.50
CA ALA A 139 10.58 -4.77 3.48
C ALA A 139 10.05 -4.64 2.05
N VAL A 140 8.83 -5.07 1.75
CA VAL A 140 8.27 -4.91 0.40
C VAL A 140 7.97 -3.44 0.08
N SER A 141 7.56 -2.66 1.08
CA SER A 141 7.39 -1.21 0.93
C SER A 141 8.73 -0.51 0.66
N GLU A 142 9.78 -0.85 1.41
CA GLU A 142 11.14 -0.33 1.20
C GLU A 142 11.74 -0.80 -0.12
N ALA A 143 11.49 -2.04 -0.53
CA ALA A 143 11.98 -2.60 -1.79
C ALA A 143 11.53 -1.76 -3.00
N TRP A 144 10.31 -1.24 -2.98
CA TRP A 144 9.75 -0.44 -4.06
C TRP A 144 10.01 1.06 -3.91
N LEU A 145 9.85 1.60 -2.69
CA LEU A 145 9.82 3.04 -2.44
C LEU A 145 11.10 3.58 -1.79
N GLY A 146 11.99 2.70 -1.35
CA GLY A 146 13.11 3.07 -0.50
C GLY A 146 12.70 3.31 0.96
N PRO A 147 13.67 3.66 1.81
CA PRO A 147 13.38 4.02 3.20
C PRO A 147 12.53 5.29 3.27
N ASN A 148 11.92 5.54 4.41
CA ASN A 148 11.10 6.72 4.67
C ASN A 148 9.79 6.79 3.87
N TYR A 149 9.26 5.66 3.42
CA TYR A 149 7.94 5.59 2.79
C TYR A 149 6.84 6.10 3.75
N GLN A 150 5.73 6.51 3.17
CA GLN A 150 4.56 7.01 3.89
C GLN A 150 3.43 5.99 3.78
N MET A 151 3.13 5.29 4.89
CA MET A 151 2.00 4.35 4.95
C MET A 151 0.69 5.12 5.07
N THR A 152 -0.32 4.75 4.28
CA THR A 152 -1.74 5.03 4.50
C THR A 152 -2.52 3.73 4.30
N ALA A 153 -3.74 3.63 4.82
CA ALA A 153 -4.51 2.41 4.71
C ALA A 153 -6.02 2.65 4.74
N GLN A 154 -6.76 1.73 4.11
CA GLN A 154 -8.23 1.74 4.07
C GLN A 154 -8.73 0.33 4.26
N VAL A 155 -9.68 0.12 5.16
CA VAL A 155 -10.36 -1.16 5.26
C VAL A 155 -11.55 -1.21 4.32
N ASN A 156 -11.68 -2.31 3.59
CA ASN A 156 -12.82 -2.58 2.72
C ASN A 156 -13.49 -3.89 3.13
N LEU A 157 -14.75 -3.82 3.51
CA LEU A 157 -15.60 -4.96 3.84
C LEU A 157 -16.67 -5.10 2.76
N VAL A 158 -16.60 -6.16 1.95
CA VAL A 158 -17.52 -6.42 0.84
C VAL A 158 -18.42 -7.60 1.17
N TYR A 159 -19.71 -7.34 1.18
CA TYR A 159 -20.73 -8.33 1.47
C TYR A 159 -21.03 -9.24 0.27
N PRO A 160 -21.64 -10.44 0.48
CA PRO A 160 -22.19 -11.22 -0.60
C PRO A 160 -23.08 -10.39 -1.53
N GLY A 161 -22.88 -10.55 -2.85
CA GLY A 161 -23.57 -9.75 -3.87
C GLY A 161 -22.89 -8.41 -4.21
N GLY A 162 -21.77 -8.06 -3.56
CA GLY A 162 -20.99 -6.87 -3.90
C GLY A 162 -20.47 -6.93 -5.34
N ALA A 163 -20.70 -5.86 -6.12
CA ALA A 163 -20.34 -5.81 -7.53
C ALA A 163 -18.83 -5.63 -7.75
N ALA A 164 -18.35 -6.09 -8.91
CA ALA A 164 -16.99 -5.84 -9.35
C ALA A 164 -16.79 -4.36 -9.74
N GLN A 165 -15.56 -3.89 -9.59
CA GLN A 165 -15.14 -2.62 -10.18
C GLN A 165 -14.74 -2.78 -11.65
N LEU A 166 -14.85 -1.70 -12.40
CA LEU A 166 -14.26 -1.60 -13.73
C LEU A 166 -12.73 -1.57 -13.62
N ALA A 167 -12.06 -2.08 -14.66
CA ALA A 167 -10.62 -1.97 -14.77
C ALA A 167 -10.16 -0.52 -14.70
N HIS A 168 -9.10 -0.28 -13.92
CA HIS A 168 -8.49 1.03 -13.78
C HIS A 168 -6.99 0.92 -13.49
N ARG A 169 -6.30 2.03 -13.55
CA ARG A 169 -4.99 2.28 -12.94
C ARG A 169 -5.16 3.31 -11.84
N ASP A 170 -4.45 3.11 -10.76
CA ASP A 170 -4.54 4.00 -9.62
C ASP A 170 -3.41 5.01 -9.56
N TYR A 171 -3.54 5.89 -8.58
CA TYR A 171 -2.67 6.97 -8.14
C TYR A 171 -2.37 8.05 -9.16
N HIS A 172 -2.18 9.24 -8.65
CA HIS A 172 -1.82 10.45 -9.37
C HIS A 172 -2.60 10.60 -10.68
N LEU A 173 -2.06 10.05 -11.78
CA LEU A 173 -2.69 10.13 -13.11
C LEU A 173 -3.96 9.28 -13.23
N GLY A 174 -4.07 8.19 -12.47
CA GLY A 174 -5.26 7.32 -12.47
C GLY A 174 -6.50 7.99 -11.93
N PHE A 175 -6.35 8.91 -10.96
CA PHE A 175 -7.45 9.67 -10.35
C PHE A 175 -7.79 10.96 -11.09
N GLN A 176 -7.09 11.27 -12.18
CA GLN A 176 -7.37 12.45 -13.01
C GLN A 176 -8.38 12.14 -14.11
N LEU A 177 -9.03 13.17 -14.63
CA LEU A 177 -9.75 13.07 -15.90
C LEU A 177 -8.77 12.74 -17.02
N ALA A 178 -9.27 12.13 -18.10
CA ALA A 178 -8.42 11.69 -19.22
C ALA A 178 -7.62 12.85 -19.80
N GLU A 179 -8.27 13.99 -20.01
CA GLU A 179 -7.65 15.20 -20.57
C GLU A 179 -6.53 15.72 -19.66
N VAL A 180 -6.72 15.66 -18.34
CA VAL A 180 -5.71 16.09 -17.37
C VAL A 180 -4.54 15.11 -17.35
N SER A 181 -4.79 13.79 -17.34
CA SER A 181 -3.73 12.78 -17.41
C SER A 181 -2.87 12.94 -18.65
N CYS A 182 -3.50 13.17 -19.81
CA CYS A 182 -2.81 13.33 -21.10
C CYS A 182 -2.07 14.67 -21.23
N ALA A 183 -2.35 15.65 -20.38
CA ALA A 183 -1.60 16.90 -20.32
C ALA A 183 -0.22 16.74 -19.67
N TYR A 184 0.03 15.63 -18.96
CA TYR A 184 1.35 15.32 -18.41
C TYR A 184 2.25 14.67 -19.46
N PRO A 185 3.54 15.06 -19.52
CA PRO A 185 4.48 14.45 -20.45
C PRO A 185 4.77 12.98 -20.12
N ALA A 186 5.18 12.21 -21.11
CA ALA A 186 5.36 10.75 -21.03
C ALA A 186 6.25 10.30 -19.86
N HIS A 187 7.31 11.04 -19.54
CA HIS A 187 8.19 10.68 -18.41
C HIS A 187 7.49 10.81 -17.03
N VAL A 188 6.43 11.62 -16.92
CA VAL A 188 5.63 11.69 -15.68
C VAL A 188 4.73 10.45 -15.56
N HIS A 189 4.26 9.89 -16.68
CA HIS A 189 3.56 8.61 -16.70
C HIS A 189 4.46 7.46 -16.26
N ASP A 190 5.75 7.49 -16.61
CA ASP A 190 6.74 6.51 -16.14
C ASP A 190 7.05 6.69 -14.65
N LEU A 191 7.13 7.94 -14.17
CA LEU A 191 7.43 8.26 -12.77
C LEU A 191 6.27 7.95 -11.82
N SER A 192 5.02 8.22 -12.24
CA SER A 192 3.83 8.13 -11.38
C SER A 192 3.73 6.80 -10.63
N PRO A 193 3.82 5.62 -11.28
CA PRO A 193 3.74 4.35 -10.58
C PRO A 193 4.94 4.06 -9.66
N ALA A 194 6.11 4.66 -9.90
CA ALA A 194 7.27 4.50 -9.05
C ALA A 194 7.16 5.22 -7.70
N LEU A 195 6.20 6.13 -7.56
CA LEU A 195 5.99 6.91 -6.33
C LEU A 195 5.00 6.28 -5.36
N THR A 196 4.40 5.14 -5.70
CA THR A 196 3.38 4.50 -4.88
C THR A 196 3.43 2.98 -5.01
N LEU A 197 3.09 2.27 -3.95
CA LEU A 197 2.86 0.82 -3.92
C LEU A 197 1.47 0.55 -3.38
N GLN A 198 0.72 -0.29 -4.07
CA GLN A 198 -0.55 -0.80 -3.56
C GLN A 198 -0.36 -2.17 -2.94
N GLY A 199 -1.05 -2.39 -1.83
CA GLY A 199 -1.06 -3.68 -1.17
C GLY A 199 -2.41 -3.98 -0.54
N ALA A 200 -2.59 -5.22 -0.13
CA ALA A 200 -3.76 -5.67 0.59
C ALA A 200 -3.37 -6.79 1.54
N VAL A 201 -3.82 -6.70 2.79
CA VAL A 201 -3.72 -7.77 3.81
C VAL A 201 -5.08 -8.42 3.96
N ALA A 202 -5.14 -9.74 3.78
CA ALA A 202 -6.37 -10.52 3.92
C ALA A 202 -6.73 -10.72 5.40
N HIS A 203 -7.87 -10.19 5.84
CA HIS A 203 -8.41 -10.37 7.19
C HIS A 203 -9.34 -11.59 7.33
N CYS A 204 -9.63 -12.25 6.23
CA CYS A 204 -10.37 -13.51 6.15
C CYS A 204 -9.82 -14.36 5.02
N ASP A 205 -10.22 -15.63 4.95
CA ASP A 205 -9.99 -16.42 3.76
C ASP A 205 -10.75 -15.82 2.56
N MET A 206 -10.06 -15.70 1.44
CA MET A 206 -10.55 -15.06 0.23
C MET A 206 -10.45 -16.02 -0.96
N PRO A 207 -11.31 -17.04 -1.05
CA PRO A 207 -11.42 -17.88 -2.25
C PRO A 207 -11.92 -17.02 -3.43
N VAL A 208 -11.79 -17.52 -4.65
CA VAL A 208 -12.11 -16.74 -5.87
C VAL A 208 -13.55 -16.22 -5.87
N GLU A 209 -14.51 -17.00 -5.37
CA GLU A 209 -15.92 -16.58 -5.27
C GLU A 209 -16.16 -15.41 -4.32
N SER A 210 -15.26 -15.14 -3.37
CA SER A 210 -15.34 -13.93 -2.53
C SER A 210 -14.94 -12.66 -3.28
N GLY A 211 -14.40 -12.80 -4.50
CA GLY A 211 -14.04 -11.71 -5.39
C GLY A 211 -12.74 -10.99 -5.03
N PRO A 212 -11.61 -11.69 -4.80
CA PRO A 212 -10.33 -11.02 -4.66
C PRO A 212 -10.03 -10.11 -5.86
N THR A 213 -9.06 -9.22 -5.71
CA THR A 213 -8.71 -8.26 -6.76
C THR A 213 -8.46 -8.94 -8.10
N LYS A 214 -9.13 -8.46 -9.15
CA LYS A 214 -8.84 -8.79 -10.54
C LYS A 214 -7.55 -8.08 -10.92
N LEU A 215 -6.57 -8.80 -11.41
CA LEU A 215 -5.23 -8.33 -11.73
C LEU A 215 -4.88 -8.74 -13.15
N LEU A 216 -4.23 -7.87 -13.93
CA LEU A 216 -3.75 -8.20 -15.27
C LEU A 216 -2.22 -8.17 -15.29
N PRO A 217 -1.54 -9.32 -15.14
CA PRO A 217 -0.07 -9.38 -15.10
C PRO A 217 0.57 -8.70 -16.32
N PHE A 218 1.72 -8.06 -16.12
CA PHE A 218 2.51 -7.31 -17.10
C PHE A 218 1.89 -6.03 -17.64
N SER A 219 0.62 -5.73 -17.37
CA SER A 219 -0.10 -4.57 -17.92
C SER A 219 0.49 -3.22 -17.45
N GLN A 220 1.24 -3.19 -16.34
CA GLN A 220 1.97 -1.99 -15.89
C GLN A 220 3.06 -1.57 -16.88
N THR A 221 3.59 -2.52 -17.67
CA THR A 221 4.68 -2.25 -18.63
C THR A 221 4.21 -1.50 -19.89
N TYR A 222 2.90 -1.42 -20.13
CA TYR A 222 2.35 -0.60 -21.20
C TYR A 222 2.37 0.87 -20.81
N ARG A 223 3.33 1.63 -21.35
CA ARG A 223 3.63 3.01 -20.92
C ARG A 223 2.44 3.95 -21.08
N ALA A 224 1.68 3.83 -22.20
CA ALA A 224 0.50 4.65 -22.47
C ALA A 224 -0.74 4.26 -21.64
N GLY A 225 -0.63 3.33 -20.70
CA GLY A 225 -1.78 2.73 -20.01
C GLY A 225 -2.66 3.70 -19.24
N TYR A 226 -2.12 4.82 -18.72
CA TYR A 226 -2.95 5.86 -18.08
C TYR A 226 -3.83 6.61 -19.08
N ALA A 227 -3.44 6.70 -20.34
CA ALA A 227 -4.28 7.22 -21.41
C ALA A 227 -5.27 6.17 -21.92
N ALA A 228 -4.90 4.88 -21.89
CA ALA A 228 -5.63 3.78 -22.51
C ALA A 228 -6.75 3.17 -21.67
N TRP A 229 -6.59 3.06 -20.34
CA TRP A 229 -7.42 2.18 -19.50
C TRP A 229 -8.93 2.50 -19.52
N ARG A 230 -9.30 3.73 -19.91
CA ARG A 230 -10.72 4.14 -20.01
C ARG A 230 -11.38 3.70 -21.31
N ARG A 231 -10.61 3.28 -22.32
CA ARG A 231 -11.14 2.81 -23.60
C ARG A 231 -11.82 1.46 -23.44
N ASP A 232 -12.94 1.28 -24.15
CA ASP A 232 -13.77 0.07 -24.08
C ASP A 232 -13.06 -1.19 -24.59
N ASP A 233 -12.19 -1.05 -25.61
CA ASP A 233 -11.41 -2.18 -26.13
C ASP A 233 -10.39 -2.69 -25.12
N PHE A 234 -9.70 -1.80 -24.37
CA PHE A 234 -8.77 -2.17 -23.29
C PHE A 234 -9.53 -2.78 -22.10
N ARG A 235 -10.66 -2.22 -21.71
CA ARG A 235 -11.53 -2.80 -20.67
C ARG A 235 -12.06 -4.17 -21.05
N SER A 236 -12.49 -4.33 -22.31
CA SER A 236 -12.96 -5.61 -22.82
C SER A 236 -11.85 -6.67 -22.85
N LEU A 237 -10.62 -6.27 -23.17
CA LEU A 237 -9.47 -7.17 -23.12
C LEU A 237 -9.14 -7.56 -21.67
N PHE A 238 -9.15 -6.60 -20.76
CA PHE A 238 -8.99 -6.87 -19.31
C PHE A 238 -9.99 -7.90 -18.82
N GLU A 239 -11.28 -7.73 -19.11
CA GLU A 239 -12.33 -8.67 -18.65
C GLU A 239 -12.15 -10.09 -19.20
N ARG A 240 -11.46 -10.27 -20.32
CA ARG A 240 -11.14 -11.61 -20.87
C ARG A 240 -9.86 -12.23 -20.33
N ARG A 241 -8.94 -11.43 -19.76
CA ARG A 241 -7.56 -11.85 -19.50
C ARG A 241 -7.11 -11.68 -18.05
N TYR A 242 -7.91 -11.00 -17.20
CA TYR A 242 -7.53 -10.84 -15.79
C TYR A 242 -7.40 -12.19 -15.09
N ILE A 243 -6.62 -12.20 -14.03
CA ILE A 243 -6.53 -13.30 -13.07
C ILE A 243 -7.08 -12.87 -11.71
N GLN A 244 -7.44 -13.85 -10.89
CA GLN A 244 -7.71 -13.68 -9.47
C GLN A 244 -6.93 -14.75 -8.70
N LEU A 245 -6.27 -14.35 -7.61
CA LEU A 245 -5.54 -15.27 -6.74
C LEU A 245 -6.29 -15.41 -5.42
N PRO A 246 -6.57 -16.63 -4.96
CA PRO A 246 -7.11 -16.84 -3.63
C PRO A 246 -6.04 -16.49 -2.59
N LEU A 247 -6.46 -15.85 -1.50
CA LEU A 247 -5.61 -15.52 -0.37
C LEU A 247 -6.17 -16.18 0.89
N ALA A 248 -5.32 -16.77 1.70
CA ALA A 248 -5.67 -17.15 3.06
C ALA A 248 -5.63 -15.93 3.98
N LYS A 249 -6.36 -15.97 5.10
CA LYS A 249 -6.22 -14.98 6.15
C LYS A 249 -4.76 -14.89 6.60
N GLY A 250 -4.22 -13.68 6.62
CA GLY A 250 -2.82 -13.42 6.95
C GLY A 250 -1.87 -13.38 5.75
N ASP A 251 -2.34 -13.69 4.55
CA ASP A 251 -1.60 -13.43 3.33
C ASP A 251 -1.66 -11.95 2.95
N ALA A 252 -0.67 -11.48 2.18
CA ALA A 252 -0.69 -10.15 1.60
C ALA A 252 -0.35 -10.19 0.11
N VAL A 253 -0.94 -9.28 -0.65
CA VAL A 253 -0.60 -9.06 -2.06
C VAL A 253 -0.18 -7.63 -2.25
N PHE A 254 0.89 -7.42 -3.02
CA PHE A 254 1.36 -6.09 -3.43
C PHE A 254 1.46 -6.02 -4.94
N PHE A 255 1.14 -4.86 -5.50
CA PHE A 255 1.22 -4.68 -6.95
C PHE A 255 1.52 -3.23 -7.33
N ASN A 256 2.09 -3.10 -8.51
CA ASN A 256 2.38 -1.81 -9.12
C ASN A 256 1.07 -1.07 -9.44
N PRO A 257 0.88 0.20 -9.03
CA PRO A 257 -0.37 0.95 -9.25
C PRO A 257 -0.71 1.20 -10.73
N ALA A 258 0.28 1.08 -11.62
CA ALA A 258 0.05 1.10 -13.07
C ALA A 258 -0.46 -0.23 -13.64
N LEU A 259 -0.60 -1.28 -12.83
CA LEU A 259 -1.25 -2.51 -13.24
C LEU A 259 -2.73 -2.25 -13.52
N PHE A 260 -3.27 -2.81 -14.60
CA PHE A 260 -4.72 -2.81 -14.80
C PHE A 260 -5.34 -3.76 -13.77
N HIS A 261 -6.22 -3.24 -12.94
CA HIS A 261 -6.83 -4.00 -11.85
C HIS A 261 -8.24 -3.48 -11.52
N GLY A 262 -8.92 -4.20 -10.64
CA GLY A 262 -10.22 -3.79 -10.09
C GLY A 262 -10.71 -4.78 -9.04
N ALA A 263 -11.58 -4.39 -8.12
CA ALA A 263 -12.18 -5.31 -7.18
C ALA A 263 -13.03 -6.36 -7.93
N GLY A 264 -12.91 -7.63 -7.53
CA GLY A 264 -13.78 -8.70 -8.01
C GLY A 264 -15.16 -8.65 -7.36
N ALA A 265 -16.17 -9.21 -8.03
CA ALA A 265 -17.50 -9.38 -7.45
C ALA A 265 -17.47 -10.44 -6.35
N ASN A 266 -18.12 -10.19 -5.23
CA ASN A 266 -18.35 -11.19 -4.21
C ASN A 266 -19.60 -12.01 -4.56
N SER A 267 -19.40 -13.15 -5.20
CA SER A 267 -20.45 -14.08 -5.57
C SER A 267 -20.71 -15.19 -4.52
N SER A 268 -19.98 -15.16 -3.41
CA SER A 268 -20.22 -16.07 -2.29
C SER A 268 -21.56 -15.80 -1.62
N THR A 269 -22.05 -16.77 -0.85
CA THR A 269 -23.32 -16.66 -0.13
C THR A 269 -23.18 -16.14 1.29
N ASP A 270 -21.97 -16.22 1.87
CA ASP A 270 -21.73 -16.07 3.30
C ASP A 270 -20.40 -15.38 3.66
N ILE A 271 -19.50 -15.18 2.70
CA ILE A 271 -18.19 -14.57 2.97
C ILE A 271 -18.31 -13.05 3.00
N HIS A 272 -18.11 -12.46 4.17
CA HIS A 272 -17.90 -11.04 4.35
C HIS A 272 -16.41 -10.76 4.11
N ARG A 273 -16.05 -10.47 2.85
CA ARG A 273 -14.66 -10.27 2.45
C ARG A 273 -14.09 -9.00 3.04
N MET A 274 -13.21 -9.15 4.02
CA MET A 274 -12.55 -8.03 4.68
C MET A 274 -11.07 -7.98 4.32
N VAL A 275 -10.60 -6.81 3.92
CA VAL A 275 -9.22 -6.57 3.51
C VAL A 275 -8.77 -5.20 3.98
N ASN A 276 -7.53 -5.09 4.47
CA ASN A 276 -6.88 -3.82 4.73
C ASN A 276 -6.02 -3.44 3.52
N LEU A 277 -6.45 -2.45 2.77
CA LEU A 277 -5.78 -1.94 1.58
C LEU A 277 -4.66 -0.99 2.02
N LEU A 278 -3.42 -1.37 1.77
CA LEU A 278 -2.24 -0.57 2.07
C LEU A 278 -1.92 0.32 0.86
N GLN A 279 -1.83 1.61 1.12
CA GLN A 279 -1.55 2.63 0.12
C GLN A 279 -0.25 3.33 0.55
N VAL A 280 0.87 2.86 -0.01
CA VAL A 280 2.18 3.30 0.45
C VAL A 280 2.77 4.27 -0.56
N SER A 281 3.17 5.46 -0.09
CA SER A 281 3.74 6.49 -0.94
C SER A 281 5.24 6.66 -0.66
N SER A 282 5.99 7.00 -1.69
CA SER A 282 7.38 7.43 -1.57
C SER A 282 7.50 8.67 -0.70
N ALA A 283 8.64 8.86 -0.07
CA ALA A 283 9.01 10.13 0.58
C ALA A 283 8.91 11.35 -0.36
N PHE A 284 9.04 11.13 -1.66
CA PHE A 284 9.03 12.19 -2.69
C PHE A 284 7.64 12.41 -3.31
N GLY A 285 6.67 11.55 -3.00
CA GLY A 285 5.29 11.62 -3.49
C GLY A 285 4.33 12.14 -2.42
N ARG A 286 3.14 12.54 -2.86
CA ARG A 286 2.06 12.86 -1.92
C ARG A 286 1.36 11.57 -1.52
N ALA A 287 1.16 11.39 -0.21
CA ALA A 287 0.32 10.31 0.30
C ALA A 287 -1.14 10.50 -0.15
N MET A 288 -1.88 9.40 -0.25
CA MET A 288 -3.29 9.42 -0.66
C MET A 288 -4.17 10.11 0.39
N GLU A 289 -3.85 9.91 1.66
CA GLU A 289 -4.62 10.47 2.78
C GLU A 289 -3.73 11.38 3.64
N THR A 290 -4.33 12.39 4.23
CA THR A 290 -3.67 13.18 5.28
C THR A 290 -3.77 12.40 6.59
N VAL A 291 -2.63 12.15 7.22
CA VAL A 291 -2.49 11.38 8.45
C VAL A 291 -1.85 12.25 9.53
N ASP A 292 -2.44 12.33 10.72
CA ASP A 292 -1.79 12.99 11.87
C ASP A 292 -0.71 12.09 12.49
N ARG A 293 0.44 12.02 11.82
CA ARG A 293 1.58 11.21 12.26
C ARG A 293 2.12 11.65 13.61
N ARG A 294 1.98 12.92 13.96
CA ARG A 294 2.37 13.43 15.28
C ARG A 294 1.45 12.88 16.38
N GLY A 295 0.13 12.95 16.17
CA GLY A 295 -0.86 12.39 17.10
C GLY A 295 -0.70 10.88 17.25
N MET A 296 -0.50 10.16 16.13
CA MET A 296 -0.21 8.72 16.14
C MET A 296 1.07 8.41 16.93
N SER A 297 2.16 9.15 16.71
CA SER A 297 3.43 8.95 17.43
C SER A 297 3.27 9.13 18.94
N LYS A 298 2.51 10.17 19.37
CA LYS A 298 2.20 10.38 20.79
C LYS A 298 1.40 9.23 21.40
N ALA A 299 0.36 8.77 20.70
CA ALA A 299 -0.49 7.67 21.15
C ALA A 299 0.28 6.34 21.20
N LEU A 300 1.18 6.09 20.25
CA LEU A 300 1.92 4.85 20.14
C LEU A 300 3.09 4.75 21.12
N TYR A 301 3.75 5.86 21.45
CA TYR A 301 5.02 5.88 22.19
C TYR A 301 4.99 5.08 23.51
N PRO A 302 4.01 5.23 24.43
CA PRO A 302 3.97 4.47 25.68
C PRO A 302 3.87 2.95 25.43
N HIS A 303 3.19 2.52 24.37
CA HIS A 303 3.07 1.11 24.01
C HIS A 303 4.38 0.57 23.40
N ALA A 304 5.09 1.40 22.64
CA ALA A 304 6.41 1.08 22.11
C ALA A 304 7.44 0.92 23.24
N VAL A 305 7.45 1.83 24.24
CA VAL A 305 8.28 1.72 25.43
C VAL A 305 7.98 0.42 26.18
N ALA A 306 6.72 0.09 26.42
CA ALA A 306 6.31 -1.14 27.11
C ALA A 306 6.67 -2.41 26.31
N SER A 307 6.90 -2.32 25.01
CA SER A 307 7.21 -3.42 24.09
C SER A 307 8.67 -3.48 23.65
N LYS A 308 9.52 -2.53 24.07
CA LYS A 308 10.92 -2.38 23.66
C LYS A 308 11.75 -3.68 23.79
N ASN A 309 11.50 -4.46 24.85
CA ASN A 309 12.23 -5.70 25.12
C ASN A 309 11.52 -6.95 24.55
N ARG A 310 10.37 -6.81 23.90
CA ARG A 310 9.58 -7.91 23.34
C ARG A 310 9.65 -7.97 21.83
N LEU A 311 9.73 -6.81 21.18
CA LEU A 311 9.88 -6.69 19.75
C LEU A 311 11.36 -6.67 19.36
N SER A 312 11.69 -7.31 18.25
CA SER A 312 13.00 -7.15 17.62
C SER A 312 13.20 -5.74 17.09
N THR A 313 14.44 -5.39 16.79
CA THR A 313 14.77 -4.07 16.20
C THR A 313 14.04 -3.85 14.86
N THR A 314 13.89 -4.90 14.04
CA THR A 314 13.21 -4.83 12.74
C THR A 314 11.70 -4.65 12.88
N GLU A 315 11.07 -5.33 13.85
CA GLU A 315 9.64 -5.15 14.15
C GLU A 315 9.35 -3.75 14.69
N MET A 316 10.18 -3.25 15.59
CA MET A 316 10.03 -1.89 16.09
C MET A 316 10.22 -0.85 14.98
N ALA A 317 11.23 -1.03 14.11
CA ALA A 317 11.46 -0.15 12.97
C ALA A 317 10.28 -0.17 11.98
N ALA A 318 9.69 -1.34 11.71
CA ALA A 318 8.51 -1.47 10.86
C ALA A 318 7.31 -0.68 11.42
N THR A 319 7.06 -0.78 12.73
CA THR A 319 5.99 -0.03 13.40
C THR A 319 6.23 1.49 13.35
N ILE A 320 7.46 1.95 13.63
CA ILE A 320 7.82 3.36 13.56
C ILE A 320 7.65 3.87 12.13
N GLY A 321 8.09 3.12 11.11
CA GLY A 321 7.95 3.47 9.69
C GLY A 321 6.50 3.56 9.22
N ALA A 322 5.58 2.80 9.80
CA ALA A 322 4.15 2.92 9.53
C ALA A 322 3.50 4.14 10.22
N CYS A 323 4.05 4.59 11.35
CA CYS A 323 3.47 5.62 12.22
C CYS A 323 4.04 7.01 11.97
N ALA A 324 5.37 7.17 12.01
CA ALA A 324 6.06 8.44 12.07
C ALA A 324 6.56 8.90 10.70
N GLU A 325 6.68 10.23 10.50
CA GLU A 325 7.28 10.78 9.28
C GLU A 325 8.78 10.47 9.23
N GLY A 326 9.18 9.78 8.17
CA GLY A 326 10.57 9.35 7.96
C GLY A 326 11.40 10.29 7.07
N TYR A 327 10.80 11.34 6.49
CA TYR A 327 11.47 12.26 5.60
C TYR A 327 11.43 13.70 6.15
N SER A 328 12.55 14.42 6.03
CA SER A 328 12.70 15.72 6.69
C SER A 328 11.98 16.87 6.00
N PHE A 329 11.55 16.70 4.76
CA PHE A 329 10.96 17.78 3.97
C PHE A 329 9.48 17.52 3.64
N PRO A 330 8.63 18.58 3.60
CA PRO A 330 8.99 20.00 3.71
C PRO A 330 9.27 20.43 5.14
N THR A 331 10.17 21.43 5.29
CA THR A 331 10.48 22.12 6.54
C THR A 331 10.90 23.58 6.28
N ASN A 332 11.08 24.38 7.32
CA ASN A 332 11.63 25.73 7.24
C ASN A 332 13.10 25.72 7.72
N LEU A 333 14.05 25.77 6.79
CA LEU A 333 15.47 25.62 7.10
C LEU A 333 16.07 26.78 7.91
N ASP A 334 15.42 27.96 7.94
CA ASP A 334 15.78 29.10 8.79
C ASP A 334 15.39 28.86 10.26
N ARG A 335 14.40 27.99 10.53
CA ARG A 335 13.92 27.66 11.87
C ARG A 335 14.31 26.25 12.31
N ASP A 336 14.52 25.36 11.35
CA ASP A 336 14.89 23.96 11.54
C ASP A 336 16.16 23.63 10.73
N PRO A 337 17.31 24.24 11.08
CA PRO A 337 18.54 24.02 10.35
C PRO A 337 19.07 22.59 10.53
N PRO A 338 19.73 22.01 9.53
CA PRO A 338 20.31 20.66 9.61
C PRO A 338 21.58 20.66 10.48
N LEU A 339 21.43 20.51 11.78
CA LEU A 339 22.54 20.50 12.72
C LEU A 339 23.35 19.20 12.58
N GLY A 340 24.57 19.32 12.08
CA GLY A 340 25.48 18.17 11.89
C GLY A 340 25.19 17.27 10.69
N GLY A 341 24.30 17.68 9.78
CA GLY A 341 23.91 16.92 8.60
C GLY A 341 23.44 17.77 7.42
N LEU A 342 22.82 17.13 6.43
CA LEU A 342 22.23 17.80 5.26
C LEU A 342 20.72 18.01 5.38
N ALA A 343 20.08 17.40 6.39
CA ALA A 343 18.65 17.49 6.64
C ALA A 343 18.37 17.51 8.14
N PRO A 344 17.26 18.14 8.60
CA PRO A 344 16.82 18.07 10.00
C PRO A 344 16.45 16.66 10.43
N GLU A 345 16.39 16.45 11.75
CA GLU A 345 15.90 15.19 12.35
C GLU A 345 14.43 14.94 11.94
N THR A 346 14.10 13.70 11.60
CA THR A 346 12.74 13.30 11.26
C THR A 346 11.95 12.85 12.49
N GLN A 347 10.61 12.75 12.40
CA GLN A 347 9.79 12.19 13.48
C GLN A 347 10.19 10.74 13.80
N ALA A 348 10.45 9.92 12.78
CA ALA A 348 10.88 8.54 12.95
C ALA A 348 12.24 8.44 13.65
N ALA A 349 13.19 9.31 13.29
CA ALA A 349 14.51 9.37 13.94
C ALA A 349 14.38 9.81 15.41
N LEU A 350 13.57 10.84 15.69
CA LEU A 350 13.27 11.27 17.06
C LEU A 350 12.62 10.16 17.88
N PHE A 351 11.64 9.45 17.29
CA PHE A 351 10.96 8.32 17.97
C PHE A 351 11.97 7.23 18.35
N ALA A 352 12.79 6.80 17.40
CA ALA A 352 13.81 5.79 17.62
C ALA A 352 14.85 6.22 18.67
N ARG A 353 15.31 7.48 18.62
CA ARG A 353 16.22 8.05 19.60
C ARG A 353 15.60 8.11 21.00
N ALA A 354 14.35 8.57 21.09
CA ALA A 354 13.63 8.64 22.36
C ALA A 354 13.49 7.28 23.04
N LEU A 355 13.22 6.21 22.26
CA LEU A 355 13.23 4.85 22.78
C LEU A 355 14.60 4.40 23.27
N ASN A 356 15.67 4.71 22.53
CA ASN A 356 17.03 4.31 22.88
C ASN A 356 17.55 5.03 24.15
N GLU A 357 17.17 6.28 24.33
CA GLU A 357 17.56 7.12 25.46
C GLU A 357 16.61 7.00 26.67
N ASP A 358 15.60 6.11 26.60
CA ASP A 358 14.56 5.93 27.64
C ASP A 358 13.88 7.26 28.02
N MET A 359 13.60 8.10 27.00
CA MET A 359 12.93 9.39 27.19
C MET A 359 11.51 9.17 27.75
N ASP A 360 11.11 9.96 28.73
CA ASP A 360 9.74 9.89 29.22
C ASP A 360 8.74 10.45 28.20
N GLN A 361 7.47 10.06 28.35
CA GLN A 361 6.42 10.43 27.41
C GLN A 361 6.27 11.96 27.27
N ALA A 362 6.30 12.70 28.36
CA ALA A 362 6.10 14.15 28.33
C ALA A 362 7.24 14.84 27.57
N ALA A 363 8.48 14.39 27.78
CA ALA A 363 9.66 14.90 27.05
C ALA A 363 9.59 14.57 25.56
N PHE A 364 9.18 13.34 25.19
CA PHE A 364 8.99 12.95 23.79
C PHE A 364 7.90 13.79 23.10
N GLU A 365 6.74 13.97 23.73
CA GLU A 365 5.66 14.77 23.21
C GLU A 365 6.08 16.24 23.02
N ALA A 366 6.79 16.80 24.00
CA ALA A 366 7.32 18.17 23.90
C ALA A 366 8.34 18.31 22.76
N ALA A 367 9.19 17.30 22.53
CA ALA A 367 10.15 17.29 21.42
C ALA A 367 9.45 17.23 20.05
N LEU A 368 8.39 16.40 19.91
CA LEU A 368 7.56 16.35 18.70
C LEU A 368 6.84 17.68 18.42
N ASP A 369 6.29 18.32 19.46
CA ASP A 369 5.61 19.61 19.33
C ASP A 369 6.59 20.72 18.96
N ALA A 370 7.79 20.71 19.54
CA ALA A 370 8.85 21.64 19.19
C ALA A 370 9.32 21.45 17.74
N MET A 371 9.43 20.19 17.27
CA MET A 371 9.75 19.87 15.87
C MET A 371 8.68 20.44 14.93
N ALA A 372 7.41 20.15 15.19
CA ALA A 372 6.30 20.67 14.39
C ALA A 372 6.25 22.20 14.39
N GLY A 373 6.54 22.83 15.53
CA GLY A 373 6.61 24.30 15.64
C GLY A 373 7.73 24.93 14.79
N ARG A 374 8.82 24.21 14.53
CA ARG A 374 9.90 24.69 13.64
C ARG A 374 9.54 24.53 12.15
N GLN A 375 8.67 23.57 11.81
CA GLN A 375 8.28 23.30 10.42
C GLN A 375 7.26 24.30 9.86
N ILE A 376 6.53 25.00 10.72
CA ILE A 376 5.57 26.02 10.29
C ILE A 376 6.24 27.41 10.21
N SER A 377 5.75 28.24 9.27
CA SER A 377 6.21 29.61 9.04
C SER A 377 5.73 30.57 10.15
#